data_a9803263888722b5b3d5ee7b79421a23
#
_entry.id   a9803263888722b5b3d5ee7b79421a23
#
_cell.length_a   1.000
_cell.length_b   1.000
_cell.length_c   1.000
_cell.angle_alpha   90.00
_cell.angle_beta   90.00
_cell.angle_gamma   90.00
#
_symmetry.space_group_name_H-M   'P 1'
#
loop_
_entity.id
_entity.type
_entity.pdbx_description
1 polymer ?
#
loop_
_entity_poly.entity_id
_entity_poly.type
_entity_poly.pdbx_seq_one_letter_code
_entity_poly.pdbx_strand_id
1 'polypeptide(L)'
;WQPNGEGYYFVQREYLPEWNFYGRFTTDTNGEFDVGTVAPGDYPVPLDGPTGTMLDQLGRHGYRAAHIHYKIHAEGHEEFTTMMYFNRSPYVDSDTIFSVKDLVDPNEFSILIT
;
A
#
# COMPACT_ATOMS: atom_id res chain seq x y z
N TRP A 1 -3.80 -4.39 5.19
CA TRP A 1 -4.93 -3.66 4.59
C TRP A 1 -4.57 -3.12 3.22
N GLN A 2 -5.57 -2.88 2.40
CA GLN A 2 -5.40 -2.39 1.04
C GLN A 2 -6.63 -1.58 0.59
N PRO A 3 -6.53 -0.77 -0.46
CA PRO A 3 -7.70 -0.22 -1.15
C PRO A 3 -8.41 -1.31 -1.96
N ASN A 4 -9.63 -1.03 -2.41
CA ASN A 4 -10.33 -1.88 -3.38
C ASN A 4 -9.68 -1.80 -4.78
N GLY A 5 -10.21 -2.52 -5.76
CA GLY A 5 -9.68 -2.52 -7.14
C GLY A 5 -9.78 -1.17 -7.86
N GLU A 6 -10.58 -0.23 -7.36
CA GLU A 6 -10.72 1.14 -7.88
C GLU A 6 -9.79 2.14 -7.15
N GLY A 7 -9.01 1.71 -6.15
CA GLY A 7 -8.12 2.56 -5.40
C GLY A 7 -8.76 3.30 -4.22
N TYR A 8 -9.87 2.80 -3.65
CA TYR A 8 -10.53 3.43 -2.51
C TYR A 8 -10.46 2.58 -1.25
N TYR A 9 -10.15 3.22 -0.14
CA TYR A 9 -10.32 2.68 1.20
C TYR A 9 -11.74 2.90 1.69
N PHE A 10 -12.23 2.05 2.60
CA PHE A 10 -13.60 2.15 3.12
C PHE A 10 -13.92 3.52 3.75
N VAL A 11 -12.95 4.17 4.36
CA VAL A 11 -13.11 5.50 4.96
C VAL A 11 -13.31 6.63 3.94
N GLN A 12 -13.07 6.37 2.66
CA GLN A 12 -13.15 7.38 1.59
C GLN A 12 -14.48 7.35 0.83
N ARG A 13 -15.28 6.31 1.01
CA ARG A 13 -16.54 6.10 0.27
C ARG A 13 -17.59 5.46 1.16
N GLU A 14 -18.70 6.13 1.38
CA GLU A 14 -19.81 5.67 2.22
C GLU A 14 -20.46 4.35 1.75
N TYR A 15 -20.34 4.04 0.46
CA TYR A 15 -20.89 2.79 -0.09
C TYR A 15 -20.01 1.57 0.16
N LEU A 16 -18.76 1.75 0.62
CA LEU A 16 -17.88 0.63 0.95
C LEU A 16 -18.22 0.09 2.34
N PRO A 17 -18.27 -1.23 2.51
CA PRO A 17 -18.48 -1.82 3.83
C PRO A 17 -17.40 -1.38 4.81
N GLU A 18 -17.77 -1.20 6.06
CA GLU A 18 -16.83 -0.93 7.13
C GLU A 18 -15.75 -2.03 7.20
N TRP A 19 -14.50 -1.62 7.35
CA TRP A 19 -13.32 -2.50 7.36
C TRP A 19 -13.09 -3.28 6.05
N ASN A 20 -13.67 -2.84 4.94
CA ASN A 20 -13.46 -3.45 3.64
C ASN A 20 -11.96 -3.55 3.32
N PHE A 21 -11.49 -4.75 2.97
CA PHE A 21 -10.07 -5.07 2.73
C PHE A 21 -9.11 -4.78 3.89
N TYR A 22 -9.61 -4.85 5.10
CA TYR A 22 -8.80 -4.97 6.33
C TYR A 22 -8.95 -6.37 6.88
N GLY A 23 -7.87 -6.96 7.35
CA GLY A 23 -7.89 -8.28 7.96
C GLY A 23 -6.76 -8.48 8.93
N ARG A 24 -6.99 -9.33 9.93
CA ARG A 24 -5.96 -9.83 10.84
C ARG A 24 -5.88 -11.33 10.67
N PHE A 25 -4.68 -11.83 10.44
CA PHE A 25 -4.40 -13.22 10.19
C PHE A 25 -3.27 -13.69 11.11
N THR A 26 -3.33 -14.95 11.51
CA THR A 26 -2.24 -15.60 12.23
C THR A 26 -1.60 -16.60 11.28
N THR A 27 -0.30 -16.59 11.20
CA THR A 27 0.47 -17.56 10.43
C THR A 27 0.35 -18.95 11.05
N ASP A 28 0.57 -19.98 10.26
CA ASP A 28 0.70 -21.35 10.76
C ASP A 28 2.05 -21.56 11.49
N THR A 29 2.34 -22.80 11.85
CA THR A 29 3.57 -23.18 12.57
C THR A 29 4.85 -23.02 11.72
N ASN A 30 4.71 -22.86 10.40
CA ASN A 30 5.82 -22.61 9.49
C ASN A 30 6.01 -21.10 9.18
N GLY A 31 5.16 -20.23 9.74
CA GLY A 31 5.14 -18.81 9.45
C GLY A 31 4.41 -18.46 8.16
N GLU A 32 3.62 -19.37 7.60
CA GLU A 32 2.91 -19.18 6.33
C GLU A 32 1.48 -18.70 6.55
N PHE A 33 0.96 -17.92 5.61
CA PHE A 33 -0.46 -17.55 5.53
C PHE A 33 -0.89 -17.47 4.06
N ASP A 34 -2.17 -17.72 3.81
CA ASP A 34 -2.80 -17.61 2.50
C ASP A 34 -4.10 -16.82 2.62
N VAL A 35 -4.24 -15.76 1.84
CA VAL A 35 -5.39 -14.86 1.87
C VAL A 35 -5.84 -14.54 0.46
N GLY A 36 -7.08 -14.91 0.14
CA GLY A 36 -7.72 -14.49 -1.09
C GLY A 36 -8.14 -13.02 -1.01
N THR A 37 -7.71 -12.22 -1.98
CA THR A 37 -8.07 -10.80 -2.07
C THR A 37 -8.17 -10.35 -3.53
N VAL A 38 -8.58 -9.10 -3.75
CA VAL A 38 -8.53 -8.46 -5.06
C VAL A 38 -7.22 -7.71 -5.22
N ALA A 39 -6.77 -7.56 -6.45
CA ALA A 39 -5.65 -6.70 -6.73
C ALA A 39 -6.01 -5.24 -6.41
N PRO A 40 -5.23 -4.53 -5.57
CA PRO A 40 -5.51 -3.15 -5.25
C PRO A 40 -5.37 -2.23 -6.46
N GLY A 41 -6.18 -1.17 -6.50
CA GLY A 41 -6.00 -0.08 -7.44
C GLY A 41 -4.93 0.91 -6.97
N ASP A 42 -4.38 1.66 -7.93
CA ASP A 42 -3.60 2.87 -7.62
C ASP A 42 -4.54 3.91 -7.00
N TYR A 43 -4.04 4.72 -6.08
CA TYR A 43 -4.87 5.74 -5.47
C TYR A 43 -4.11 7.05 -5.23
N PRO A 44 -4.80 8.21 -5.38
CA PRO A 44 -4.21 9.48 -5.04
C PRO A 44 -4.24 9.70 -3.52
N VAL A 45 -3.23 10.38 -2.99
CA VAL A 45 -3.34 11.01 -1.68
C VAL A 45 -4.43 12.09 -1.74
N PRO A 46 -5.03 12.50 -0.59
CA PRO A 46 -5.99 13.59 -0.60
C PRO A 46 -5.41 14.86 -1.23
N LEU A 47 -6.05 15.36 -2.30
CA LEU A 47 -5.56 16.50 -3.11
C LEU A 47 -6.33 17.80 -2.83
N ASP A 48 -7.34 17.76 -2.01
CA ASP A 48 -8.23 18.87 -1.65
C ASP A 48 -7.71 19.78 -0.53
N GLY A 49 -6.46 19.56 -0.10
CA GLY A 49 -5.81 20.27 0.99
C GLY A 49 -4.39 20.77 0.64
N PRO A 50 -3.62 21.18 1.66
CA PRO A 50 -2.26 21.72 1.49
C PRO A 50 -1.31 20.79 0.74
N THR A 51 -1.43 19.47 0.93
CA THR A 51 -0.62 18.48 0.23
C THR A 51 -0.86 18.52 -1.28
N GLY A 52 -2.13 18.60 -1.70
CA GLY A 52 -2.48 18.73 -3.12
C GLY A 52 -1.93 20.01 -3.73
N THR A 53 -2.06 21.13 -3.03
CA THR A 53 -1.50 22.42 -3.47
C THR A 53 0.02 22.35 -3.64
N MET A 54 0.72 21.73 -2.71
CA MET A 54 2.18 21.56 -2.79
C MET A 54 2.58 20.68 -3.97
N LEU A 55 1.90 19.56 -4.19
CA LEU A 55 2.18 18.66 -5.32
C LEU A 55 1.95 19.34 -6.66
N ASP A 56 0.88 20.13 -6.77
CA ASP A 56 0.57 20.92 -7.98
C ASP A 56 1.68 21.95 -8.27
N GLN A 57 2.12 22.70 -7.26
CA GLN A 57 3.23 23.65 -7.40
C GLN A 57 4.55 22.99 -7.80
N LEU A 58 4.76 21.74 -7.41
CA LEU A 58 5.93 20.94 -7.79
C LEU A 58 5.79 20.26 -9.16
N GLY A 59 4.65 20.40 -9.82
CA GLY A 59 4.34 19.71 -11.07
C GLY A 59 4.29 18.19 -10.93
N ARG A 60 3.92 17.69 -9.73
CA ARG A 60 3.86 16.27 -9.41
C ARG A 60 2.43 15.78 -9.32
N HIS A 61 2.19 14.55 -9.78
CA HIS A 61 0.92 13.87 -9.52
C HIS A 61 0.80 13.44 -8.05
N GLY A 62 -0.40 13.15 -7.60
CA GLY A 62 -0.67 12.67 -6.24
C GLY A 62 -0.85 11.17 -6.10
N TYR A 63 -0.62 10.39 -7.17
CA TYR A 63 -0.89 8.95 -7.15
C TYR A 63 0.20 8.15 -6.44
N ARG A 64 -0.24 7.13 -5.72
CA ARG A 64 0.57 6.07 -5.15
C ARG A 64 0.46 4.82 -6.00
N ALA A 65 1.58 4.11 -6.16
CA ALA A 65 1.59 2.80 -6.77
C ALA A 65 0.70 1.81 -6.00
N ALA A 66 -0.01 0.94 -6.70
CA ALA A 66 -0.85 -0.09 -6.09
C ALA A 66 -0.05 -0.95 -5.11
N HIS A 67 -0.55 -1.10 -3.88
CA HIS A 67 0.14 -1.83 -2.82
C HIS A 67 -0.80 -2.38 -1.76
N ILE A 68 -0.31 -3.38 -1.05
CA ILE A 68 -0.93 -3.94 0.16
C ILE A 68 -0.03 -3.60 1.35
N HIS A 69 -0.61 -3.07 2.40
CA HIS A 69 0.08 -2.84 3.66
C HIS A 69 0.11 -4.12 4.50
N TYR A 70 1.24 -4.34 5.15
CA TYR A 70 1.44 -5.39 6.13
C TYR A 70 1.90 -4.79 7.44
N LYS A 71 1.26 -5.19 8.52
CA LYS A 71 1.69 -4.93 9.88
C LYS A 71 1.94 -6.26 10.55
N ILE A 72 3.19 -6.52 10.86
CA ILE A 72 3.66 -7.83 11.31
C ILE A 72 4.03 -7.72 12.78
N HIS A 73 3.49 -8.64 13.58
CA HIS A 73 3.83 -8.78 14.98
C HIS A 73 4.29 -10.21 15.23
N ALA A 74 5.44 -10.35 15.89
CA ALA A 74 5.97 -11.63 16.33
C ALA A 74 6.54 -11.50 17.75
N GLU A 75 6.37 -12.54 18.56
CA GLU A 75 6.90 -12.56 19.93
C GLU A 75 8.43 -12.39 19.92
N GLY A 76 8.95 -11.53 20.78
CA GLY A 76 10.37 -11.23 20.87
C GLY A 76 10.94 -10.34 19.77
N HIS A 77 10.09 -9.79 18.88
CA HIS A 77 10.48 -8.88 17.81
C HIS A 77 9.73 -7.55 17.91
N GLU A 78 10.33 -6.49 17.42
CA GLU A 78 9.63 -5.22 17.23
C GLU A 78 8.56 -5.33 16.15
N GLU A 79 7.45 -4.63 16.32
CA GLU A 79 6.39 -4.57 15.34
C GLU A 79 6.90 -3.91 14.06
N PHE A 80 6.64 -4.52 12.91
CA PHE A 80 7.14 -4.07 11.62
C PHE A 80 5.97 -3.76 10.67
N THR A 81 6.01 -2.59 10.06
CA THR A 81 5.05 -2.20 9.01
C THR A 81 5.76 -2.02 7.69
N THR A 82 5.25 -2.69 6.66
CA THR A 82 5.78 -2.61 5.30
C THR A 82 4.67 -2.63 4.26
N MET A 83 5.06 -2.50 3.01
CA MET A 83 4.16 -2.52 1.85
C MET A 83 4.69 -3.45 0.77
N MET A 84 3.77 -4.12 0.11
CA MET A 84 4.05 -4.97 -1.05
C MET A 84 3.46 -4.29 -2.28
N TYR A 85 4.32 -3.92 -3.23
CA TYR A 85 3.94 -3.17 -4.43
C TYR A 85 3.72 -4.07 -5.64
N PHE A 86 2.82 -3.64 -6.52
CA PHE A 86 2.52 -4.34 -7.77
C PHE A 86 3.25 -3.69 -8.95
N ASN A 87 4.13 -4.44 -9.59
CA ASN A 87 4.94 -3.97 -10.72
C ASN A 87 4.13 -3.46 -11.92
N ARG A 88 2.86 -3.88 -12.05
CA ARG A 88 1.95 -3.41 -13.09
C ARG A 88 1.45 -1.97 -12.89
N SER A 89 1.65 -1.38 -11.71
CA SER A 89 1.26 -0.01 -11.47
C SER A 89 2.13 0.94 -12.29
N PRO A 90 1.54 1.89 -13.04
CA PRO A 90 2.29 2.89 -13.79
C PRO A 90 3.02 3.89 -12.89
N TYR A 91 2.77 3.87 -11.58
CA TYR A 91 3.33 4.80 -10.61
C TYR A 91 4.48 4.21 -9.77
N VAL A 92 4.97 3.01 -10.12
CA VAL A 92 6.08 2.37 -9.39
C VAL A 92 7.29 3.29 -9.31
N ASP A 93 7.69 3.88 -10.44
CA ASP A 93 8.87 4.74 -10.52
C ASP A 93 8.62 6.20 -10.07
N SER A 94 7.37 6.56 -9.83
CA SER A 94 6.97 7.95 -9.56
C SER A 94 6.05 8.11 -8.35
N ASP A 95 5.96 7.09 -7.50
CA ASP A 95 5.12 7.09 -6.29
C ASP A 95 5.24 8.41 -5.52
N THR A 96 4.11 9.05 -5.25
CA THR A 96 4.12 10.45 -4.79
C THR A 96 4.82 10.66 -3.46
N ILE A 97 4.90 9.64 -2.62
CA ILE A 97 5.61 9.71 -1.32
C ILE A 97 6.98 9.00 -1.33
N PHE A 98 7.46 8.58 -2.51
CA PHE A 98 8.77 7.91 -2.68
C PHE A 98 8.92 6.64 -1.84
N SER A 99 7.84 5.92 -1.62
CA SER A 99 7.87 4.72 -0.76
C SER A 99 8.18 3.43 -1.50
N VAL A 100 8.15 3.45 -2.83
CA VAL A 100 8.69 2.36 -3.65
C VAL A 100 10.20 2.58 -3.71
N LYS A 101 10.92 1.77 -2.97
CA LYS A 101 12.38 1.85 -2.94
C LYS A 101 12.98 1.03 -4.07
N ASP A 102 14.04 1.55 -4.66
CA ASP A 102 14.82 0.80 -5.63
C ASP A 102 15.33 -0.50 -5.01
N LEU A 103 15.12 -1.60 -5.71
CA LEU A 103 15.56 -2.95 -5.30
C LEU A 103 17.11 -3.10 -5.24
N VAL A 104 17.82 -1.99 -5.18
CA VAL A 104 19.29 -1.96 -5.22
C VAL A 104 19.91 -2.32 -3.87
N ASP A 105 19.17 -2.18 -2.77
CA ASP A 105 19.63 -2.65 -1.46
C ASP A 105 18.84 -3.89 -1.04
N PRO A 106 19.47 -5.09 -1.02
CA PRO A 106 18.82 -6.32 -0.59
C PRO A 106 18.41 -6.32 0.90
N ASN A 107 18.79 -5.30 1.68
CA ASN A 107 18.37 -5.12 3.06
C ASN A 107 17.18 -4.15 3.20
N GLU A 108 16.73 -3.52 2.13
CA GLU A 108 15.53 -2.68 2.13
C GLU A 108 14.33 -3.45 1.55
N PHE A 109 13.37 -3.72 2.41
CA PHE A 109 12.19 -4.55 2.12
C PHE A 109 11.10 -3.78 1.36
N SER A 110 11.31 -3.52 0.08
CA SER A 110 10.18 -3.30 -0.83
C SER A 110 10.00 -4.56 -1.66
N ILE A 111 8.89 -5.26 -1.49
CA ILE A 111 8.61 -6.46 -2.28
C ILE A 111 7.82 -6.01 -3.51
N LEU A 112 8.43 -6.16 -4.68
CA LEU A 112 7.75 -5.99 -5.95
C LEU A 112 7.13 -7.32 -6.38
N ILE A 113 5.83 -7.32 -6.63
CA ILE A 113 5.12 -8.49 -7.17
C ILE A 113 4.81 -8.23 -8.64
N THR A 114 5.15 -9.19 -9.42
CA THR A 114 4.77 -9.25 -10.84
C THR A 114 3.32 -9.69 -11.03
#